data_7037b31d2f43d7f8378693248a5023a3
#
_entry.id   7037b31d2f43d7f8378693248a5023a3
#
_cell.length_a   1.000
_cell.length_b   1.000
_cell.length_c   1.000
_cell.angle_alpha   90.00
_cell.angle_beta   90.00
_cell.angle_gamma   90.00
#
_symmetry.space_group_name_H-M   'P 1'
#
loop_
_entity.id
_entity.type
_entity.pdbx_description
1 polymer ?
#
loop_
_entity_poly.entity_id
_entity_poly.type
_entity_poly.pdbx_seq_one_letter_code
_entity_poly.pdbx_strand_id
1 'polypeptide(L)'
;FSYVRLITDTEAVDYYVTFDSVSVGKAQGQYLVEHATGTGNPLYLYAGAASDNNAFLFFEGAWSVLQPKIVDGTFVIKNSSEAVALQDKPTLTREEMGRIIGQVTTNWDFNVAKNLAESNLTAATAADKGDVFILAPNDGTARAIADAFAADTDVTSYVITGQDAEIASVQYIIDGKQSMTVLKDVRVLVADAIKAAVIFLEGGTPEATTTYNNGVIDVPAKPSEVISVDRTNLIEAIIDSGYYTADQFTGLENLK
;
A
#
# COMPACT_ATOMS: atom_id res chain seq x y z
N PHE A 1 -11.23 17.73 14.03
CA PHE A 1 -10.49 16.48 13.89
C PHE A 1 -9.86 16.32 12.49
N SER A 2 -8.83 15.47 12.36
CA SER A 2 -8.24 15.08 11.07
C SER A 2 -9.03 13.92 10.45
N TYR A 3 -9.13 13.88 9.12
CA TYR A 3 -9.82 12.83 8.36
C TYR A 3 -8.89 12.26 7.27
N VAL A 4 -8.68 10.98 7.28
CA VAL A 4 -7.80 10.19 6.37
C VAL A 4 -6.32 10.57 6.47
N ARG A 5 -5.98 11.86 6.46
CA ARG A 5 -4.61 12.37 6.60
C ARG A 5 -4.44 13.10 7.91
N LEU A 6 -3.38 12.75 8.66
CA LEU A 6 -3.04 13.43 9.90
C LEU A 6 -2.53 14.84 9.59
N ILE A 7 -3.14 15.83 10.22
CA ILE A 7 -2.64 17.22 10.19
C ILE A 7 -1.47 17.29 11.17
N THR A 8 -0.28 17.62 10.66
CA THR A 8 0.96 17.69 11.43
C THR A 8 1.25 19.09 11.94
N ASP A 9 2.19 19.18 12.88
CA ASP A 9 2.79 20.43 13.39
C ASP A 9 1.78 21.40 14.02
N THR A 10 0.73 20.91 14.68
CA THR A 10 -0.30 21.70 15.35
C THR A 10 -0.89 20.99 16.56
N GLU A 11 -1.29 21.77 17.59
CA GLU A 11 -2.07 21.28 18.73
C GLU A 11 -3.58 21.23 18.45
N ALA A 12 -4.05 21.79 17.33
CA ALA A 12 -5.48 22.00 17.03
C ALA A 12 -6.16 20.76 16.41
N VAL A 13 -5.77 19.56 16.83
CA VAL A 13 -6.38 18.30 16.37
C VAL A 13 -6.74 17.43 17.57
N ASP A 14 -8.03 17.34 17.88
CA ASP A 14 -8.53 16.58 19.03
C ASP A 14 -8.68 15.08 18.76
N TYR A 15 -8.86 14.70 17.49
CA TYR A 15 -9.11 13.30 17.11
C TYR A 15 -8.75 13.03 15.65
N TYR A 16 -8.29 11.81 15.37
CA TYR A 16 -7.92 11.39 14.02
C TYR A 16 -8.79 10.20 13.57
N VAL A 17 -9.60 10.43 12.53
CA VAL A 17 -10.40 9.41 11.87
C VAL A 17 -9.61 8.86 10.69
N THR A 18 -9.21 7.60 10.74
CA THR A 18 -8.32 6.99 9.76
C THR A 18 -8.55 5.49 9.64
N PHE A 19 -7.95 4.89 8.63
CA PHE A 19 -7.72 3.44 8.57
C PHE A 19 -6.39 3.08 9.26
N ASP A 20 -6.21 1.80 9.58
CA ASP A 20 -4.92 1.29 10.05
C ASP A 20 -3.90 1.27 8.90
N SER A 21 -3.23 2.41 8.72
CA SER A 21 -2.28 2.60 7.62
C SER A 21 -1.05 1.67 7.72
N VAL A 22 -0.59 1.33 8.92
CA VAL A 22 0.50 0.37 9.09
C VAL A 22 0.05 -1.03 8.66
N SER A 23 -1.18 -1.42 8.99
CA SER A 23 -1.76 -2.71 8.57
C SER A 23 -1.97 -2.78 7.05
N VAL A 24 -2.20 -1.66 6.35
CA VAL A 24 -2.18 -1.64 4.87
C VAL A 24 -0.85 -2.11 4.35
N GLY A 25 0.25 -1.50 4.80
CA GLY A 25 1.59 -1.89 4.37
C GLY A 25 1.95 -3.33 4.76
N LYS A 26 1.57 -3.77 5.97
CA LYS A 26 1.75 -5.17 6.40
C LYS A 26 1.03 -6.15 5.46
N ALA A 27 -0.22 -5.86 5.09
CA ALA A 27 -0.99 -6.71 4.18
C ALA A 27 -0.31 -6.80 2.80
N GLN A 28 0.19 -5.68 2.28
CA GLN A 28 0.96 -5.65 1.02
C GLN A 28 2.25 -6.49 1.13
N GLY A 29 3.06 -6.26 2.17
CA GLY A 29 4.29 -7.04 2.39
C GLY A 29 4.02 -8.52 2.59
N GLN A 30 3.00 -8.88 3.36
CA GLN A 30 2.61 -10.26 3.63
C GLN A 30 2.19 -10.98 2.34
N TYR A 31 1.42 -10.32 1.49
CA TYR A 31 1.01 -10.87 0.20
C TYR A 31 2.22 -11.23 -0.67
N LEU A 32 3.22 -10.36 -0.76
CA LEU A 32 4.45 -10.66 -1.51
C LEU A 32 5.19 -11.85 -0.90
N VAL A 33 5.30 -11.93 0.43
CA VAL A 33 5.97 -13.04 1.13
C VAL A 33 5.27 -14.38 0.87
N GLU A 34 3.94 -14.41 0.91
CA GLU A 34 3.13 -15.62 0.69
C GLU A 34 3.24 -16.17 -0.74
N HIS A 35 3.54 -15.30 -1.71
CA HIS A 35 3.69 -15.69 -3.11
C HIS A 35 5.14 -15.90 -3.54
N ALA A 36 6.12 -15.60 -2.68
CA ALA A 36 7.53 -15.83 -2.97
C ALA A 36 7.90 -17.31 -2.83
N THR A 37 8.71 -17.80 -3.75
CA THR A 37 9.24 -19.17 -3.70
C THR A 37 10.76 -19.14 -3.77
N GLY A 38 11.42 -19.95 -2.93
CA GLY A 38 12.88 -20.03 -2.92
C GLY A 38 13.56 -18.72 -2.45
N THR A 39 14.69 -18.41 -3.04
CA THR A 39 15.52 -17.23 -2.71
C THR A 39 15.91 -16.45 -3.96
N GLY A 40 16.34 -15.20 -3.77
CA GLY A 40 16.84 -14.35 -4.86
C GLY A 40 15.75 -13.67 -5.68
N ASN A 41 14.51 -13.65 -5.20
CA ASN A 41 13.39 -13.05 -5.92
C ASN A 41 13.60 -11.53 -6.09
N PRO A 42 13.61 -10.98 -7.30
CA PRO A 42 13.76 -9.54 -7.55
C PRO A 42 12.62 -8.76 -6.91
N LEU A 43 12.93 -7.80 -6.04
CA LEU A 43 11.98 -6.94 -5.36
C LEU A 43 12.14 -5.49 -5.82
N TYR A 44 11.06 -4.93 -6.36
CA TYR A 44 10.95 -3.52 -6.73
C TYR A 44 10.07 -2.78 -5.74
N LEU A 45 10.60 -1.72 -5.15
CA LEU A 45 9.91 -0.91 -4.16
C LEU A 45 9.37 0.37 -4.79
N TYR A 46 8.11 0.69 -4.53
CA TYR A 46 7.51 1.97 -4.87
C TYR A 46 6.74 2.50 -3.66
N ALA A 47 6.75 3.81 -3.48
CA ALA A 47 6.11 4.48 -2.35
C ALA A 47 5.28 5.67 -2.81
N GLY A 48 4.40 6.16 -1.95
CA GLY A 48 3.64 7.38 -2.15
C GLY A 48 4.48 8.65 -1.98
N ALA A 49 3.82 9.80 -1.90
CA ALA A 49 4.49 11.09 -1.75
C ALA A 49 5.17 11.25 -0.39
N ALA A 50 6.42 11.70 -0.37
CA ALA A 50 7.17 11.98 0.87
C ALA A 50 6.56 13.12 1.71
N SER A 51 5.68 13.94 1.14
CA SER A 51 4.91 14.97 1.84
C SER A 51 3.68 14.44 2.57
N ASP A 52 3.30 13.16 2.36
CA ASP A 52 2.14 12.53 2.97
C ASP A 52 2.58 11.55 4.07
N ASN A 53 2.11 11.77 5.30
CA ASN A 53 2.43 10.88 6.42
C ASN A 53 2.01 9.43 6.18
N ASN A 54 0.93 9.20 5.42
CA ASN A 54 0.45 7.86 5.11
C ASN A 54 1.47 7.05 4.30
N ALA A 55 2.26 7.70 3.42
CA ALA A 55 3.32 7.02 2.67
C ALA A 55 4.36 6.38 3.60
N PHE A 56 4.68 7.05 4.71
CA PHE A 56 5.59 6.51 5.73
C PHE A 56 4.97 5.33 6.49
N LEU A 57 3.71 5.45 6.91
CA LEU A 57 3.01 4.40 7.65
C LEU A 57 2.83 3.14 6.81
N PHE A 58 2.47 3.28 5.53
CA PHE A 58 2.40 2.14 4.61
C PHE A 58 3.77 1.51 4.41
N PHE A 59 4.81 2.31 4.17
CA PHE A 59 6.16 1.80 3.98
C PHE A 59 6.70 1.12 5.24
N GLU A 60 6.48 1.68 6.42
CA GLU A 60 6.83 1.07 7.72
C GLU A 60 6.19 -0.30 7.88
N GLY A 61 4.89 -0.41 7.61
CA GLY A 61 4.16 -1.66 7.65
C GLY A 61 4.74 -2.71 6.70
N ALA A 62 4.97 -2.35 5.44
CA ALA A 62 5.55 -3.24 4.44
C ALA A 62 6.99 -3.63 4.79
N TRP A 63 7.81 -2.67 5.23
CA TRP A 63 9.19 -2.94 5.65
C TRP A 63 9.26 -3.94 6.80
N SER A 64 8.40 -3.82 7.81
CA SER A 64 8.37 -4.72 8.96
C SER A 64 8.17 -6.20 8.58
N VAL A 65 7.53 -6.46 7.44
CA VAL A 65 7.27 -7.81 6.92
C VAL A 65 8.33 -8.24 5.91
N LEU A 66 8.75 -7.34 5.02
CA LEU A 66 9.69 -7.64 3.94
C LEU A 66 11.13 -7.72 4.43
N GLN A 67 11.52 -6.90 5.40
CA GLN A 67 12.91 -6.80 5.86
C GLN A 67 13.51 -8.15 6.31
N PRO A 68 12.85 -8.98 7.13
CA PRO A 68 13.39 -10.30 7.47
C PRO A 68 13.58 -11.20 6.25
N LYS A 69 12.76 -11.04 5.22
CA LYS A 69 12.80 -11.78 3.96
C LYS A 69 13.84 -11.26 2.97
N ILE A 70 14.23 -10.02 3.13
CA ILE A 70 15.39 -9.45 2.42
C ILE A 70 16.67 -9.97 3.06
N VAL A 71 16.78 -9.97 4.40
CA VAL A 71 17.96 -10.47 5.14
C VAL A 71 18.18 -11.97 4.94
N ASP A 72 17.13 -12.77 4.91
CA ASP A 72 17.25 -14.23 4.70
C ASP A 72 17.51 -14.59 3.21
N GLY A 73 17.52 -13.61 2.32
CA GLY A 73 17.78 -13.77 0.89
C GLY A 73 16.59 -14.23 0.07
N THR A 74 15.38 -14.30 0.64
CA THR A 74 14.14 -14.55 -0.12
C THR A 74 13.96 -13.48 -1.19
N PHE A 75 14.13 -12.20 -0.82
CA PHE A 75 14.04 -11.06 -1.73
C PHE A 75 15.38 -10.35 -1.91
N VAL A 76 15.58 -9.79 -3.10
CA VAL A 76 16.71 -8.91 -3.44
C VAL A 76 16.20 -7.61 -4.02
N ILE A 77 16.42 -6.50 -3.31
CA ILE A 77 15.99 -5.16 -3.74
C ILE A 77 16.75 -4.74 -5.01
N LYS A 78 16.03 -4.25 -6.03
CA LYS A 78 16.58 -3.92 -7.33
C LYS A 78 16.63 -2.42 -7.66
N ASN A 79 15.80 -1.60 -7.04
CA ASN A 79 15.60 -0.21 -7.48
C ASN A 79 15.83 0.86 -6.41
N SER A 80 16.46 0.52 -5.28
CA SER A 80 16.80 1.51 -4.25
C SER A 80 18.11 1.19 -3.56
N SER A 81 19.16 1.98 -3.82
CA SER A 81 20.44 1.88 -3.13
C SER A 81 20.34 2.22 -1.65
N GLU A 82 19.47 3.16 -1.26
CA GLU A 82 19.21 3.49 0.14
C GLU A 82 18.56 2.32 0.89
N ALA A 83 17.59 1.63 0.27
CA ALA A 83 16.97 0.46 0.89
C ALA A 83 17.98 -0.70 1.03
N VAL A 84 18.84 -0.92 0.04
CA VAL A 84 19.92 -1.91 0.12
C VAL A 84 20.91 -1.56 1.24
N ALA A 85 21.29 -0.29 1.38
CA ALA A 85 22.21 0.15 2.44
C ALA A 85 21.61 0.00 3.87
N LEU A 86 20.29 -0.02 3.98
CA LEU A 86 19.56 -0.11 5.25
C LEU A 86 18.89 -1.47 5.48
N GLN A 87 19.11 -2.45 4.59
CA GLN A 87 18.37 -3.73 4.59
C GLN A 87 18.53 -4.56 5.88
N ASP A 88 19.64 -4.39 6.60
CA ASP A 88 19.89 -5.09 7.87
C ASP A 88 19.16 -4.45 9.08
N LYS A 89 18.50 -3.32 8.89
CA LYS A 89 17.76 -2.63 9.95
C LYS A 89 16.29 -3.08 9.99
N PRO A 90 15.85 -3.75 11.08
CA PRO A 90 14.46 -4.18 11.22
C PRO A 90 13.50 -3.01 11.39
N THR A 91 13.99 -1.88 11.90
CA THR A 91 13.21 -0.65 12.10
C THR A 91 14.00 0.52 11.53
N LEU A 92 13.33 1.35 10.75
CA LEU A 92 13.88 2.56 10.15
C LEU A 92 13.39 3.80 10.91
N THR A 93 14.27 4.79 11.06
CA THR A 93 13.84 6.12 11.48
C THR A 93 13.04 6.80 10.34
N ARG A 94 12.28 7.85 10.67
CA ARG A 94 11.56 8.62 9.67
C ARG A 94 12.49 9.22 8.61
N GLU A 95 13.69 9.66 9.01
CA GLU A 95 14.70 10.18 8.08
C GLU A 95 15.21 9.10 7.13
N GLU A 96 15.51 7.90 7.64
CA GLU A 96 15.95 6.75 6.83
C GLU A 96 14.86 6.32 5.84
N MET A 97 13.60 6.21 6.30
CA MET A 97 12.47 5.97 5.40
C MET A 97 12.33 7.08 4.35
N GLY A 98 12.51 8.33 4.75
CA GLY A 98 12.45 9.49 3.84
C GLY A 98 13.49 9.41 2.71
N ARG A 99 14.70 8.92 2.99
CA ARG A 99 15.72 8.69 1.96
C ARG A 99 15.32 7.58 0.98
N ILE A 100 14.79 6.47 1.48
CA ILE A 100 14.29 5.38 0.62
C ILE A 100 13.12 5.89 -0.22
N ILE A 101 12.11 6.49 0.41
CA ILE A 101 10.93 7.01 -0.28
C ILE A 101 11.33 8.03 -1.35
N GLY A 102 12.32 8.88 -1.07
CA GLY A 102 12.85 9.84 -2.04
C GLY A 102 13.37 9.21 -3.34
N GLN A 103 13.87 7.97 -3.30
CA GLN A 103 14.30 7.23 -4.50
C GLN A 103 13.16 6.53 -5.24
N VAL A 104 12.10 6.13 -4.52
CA VAL A 104 11.06 5.24 -5.05
C VAL A 104 9.66 5.89 -5.06
N THR A 105 9.57 7.21 -4.83
CA THR A 105 8.30 7.92 -4.77
C THR A 105 7.58 7.98 -6.11
N THR A 106 6.32 7.62 -6.10
CA THR A 106 5.38 7.81 -7.22
C THR A 106 4.63 9.13 -7.12
N ASN A 107 4.76 9.85 -6.00
CA ASN A 107 3.97 11.05 -5.67
C ASN A 107 2.44 10.85 -5.78
N TRP A 108 1.96 9.60 -5.66
CA TRP A 108 0.57 9.20 -5.92
C TRP A 108 0.11 9.49 -7.37
N ASP A 109 1.04 9.71 -8.30
CA ASP A 109 0.76 10.08 -9.69
C ASP A 109 1.03 8.91 -10.64
N PHE A 110 0.06 8.62 -11.49
CA PHE A 110 0.10 7.53 -12.47
C PHE A 110 1.29 7.68 -13.44
N ASN A 111 1.53 8.90 -13.96
CA ASN A 111 2.58 9.12 -14.96
C ASN A 111 3.97 9.07 -14.30
N VAL A 112 4.10 9.60 -13.08
CA VAL A 112 5.35 9.50 -12.31
C VAL A 112 5.67 8.04 -12.03
N ALA A 113 4.69 7.24 -11.60
CA ALA A 113 4.84 5.81 -11.36
C ALA A 113 5.27 5.06 -12.62
N LYS A 114 4.61 5.33 -13.76
CA LYS A 114 4.96 4.75 -15.06
C LYS A 114 6.40 5.06 -15.46
N ASN A 115 6.75 6.34 -15.47
CA ASN A 115 8.09 6.79 -15.87
C ASN A 115 9.18 6.21 -14.95
N LEU A 116 8.92 6.11 -13.65
CA LEU A 116 9.84 5.52 -12.70
C LEU A 116 10.02 4.01 -12.95
N ALA A 117 8.93 3.29 -13.21
CA ALA A 117 8.98 1.87 -13.54
C ALA A 117 9.75 1.61 -14.84
N GLU A 118 9.47 2.36 -15.91
CA GLU A 118 10.20 2.28 -17.18
C GLU A 118 11.71 2.59 -17.01
N SER A 119 12.05 3.58 -16.16
CA SER A 119 13.44 3.93 -15.85
C SER A 119 14.13 2.80 -15.10
N ASN A 120 13.47 2.20 -14.11
CA ASN A 120 14.00 1.07 -13.34
C ASN A 120 14.25 -0.14 -14.25
N LEU A 121 13.30 -0.47 -15.14
CA LEU A 121 13.42 -1.57 -16.10
C LEU A 121 14.55 -1.33 -17.12
N THR A 122 14.72 -0.09 -17.57
CA THR A 122 15.84 0.29 -18.46
C THR A 122 17.19 0.14 -17.79
N ALA A 123 17.29 0.45 -16.50
CA ALA A 123 18.53 0.33 -15.73
C ALA A 123 18.84 -1.11 -15.29
N ALA A 124 17.82 -1.97 -15.19
CA ALA A 124 17.93 -3.35 -14.76
C ALA A 124 18.56 -4.23 -15.84
N THR A 125 19.37 -5.22 -15.42
CA THR A 125 19.84 -6.28 -16.31
C THR A 125 18.77 -7.37 -16.48
N ALA A 126 18.86 -8.22 -17.49
CA ALA A 126 17.95 -9.35 -17.66
C ALA A 126 17.93 -10.29 -16.42
N ALA A 127 19.04 -10.39 -15.69
CA ALA A 127 19.12 -11.18 -14.46
C ALA A 127 18.37 -10.55 -13.26
N ASP A 128 18.02 -9.27 -13.34
CA ASP A 128 17.24 -8.55 -12.33
C ASP A 128 15.73 -8.56 -12.62
N LYS A 129 15.33 -9.25 -13.69
CA LYS A 129 13.95 -9.40 -14.19
C LYS A 129 13.51 -10.86 -14.05
N GLY A 130 12.65 -11.36 -14.90
CA GLY A 130 12.06 -12.72 -14.78
C GLY A 130 10.80 -12.68 -13.94
N ASP A 131 10.72 -13.46 -12.86
CA ASP A 131 9.57 -13.48 -11.94
C ASP A 131 9.81 -12.43 -10.84
N VAL A 132 9.17 -11.29 -10.93
CA VAL A 132 9.44 -10.12 -10.07
C VAL A 132 8.34 -9.86 -9.05
N PHE A 133 8.72 -9.24 -7.93
CA PHE A 133 7.84 -8.81 -6.86
C PHE A 133 7.84 -7.30 -6.74
N ILE A 134 6.66 -6.70 -6.65
CA ILE A 134 6.49 -5.26 -6.76
C ILE A 134 5.64 -4.76 -5.59
N LEU A 135 6.25 -4.02 -4.68
CA LEU A 135 5.53 -3.26 -3.67
C LEU A 135 5.07 -1.95 -4.31
N ALA A 136 3.80 -1.87 -4.70
CA ALA A 136 3.18 -0.65 -5.21
C ALA A 136 2.28 -0.03 -4.14
N PRO A 137 2.32 1.31 -3.94
CA PRO A 137 1.71 1.93 -2.76
C PRO A 137 0.19 2.06 -2.84
N ASN A 138 -0.39 2.17 -4.04
CA ASN A 138 -1.84 2.25 -4.25
C ASN A 138 -2.23 1.80 -5.65
N ASP A 139 -3.52 1.68 -5.90
CA ASP A 139 -4.10 1.09 -7.10
C ASP A 139 -3.79 1.88 -8.39
N GLY A 140 -3.91 3.20 -8.36
CA GLY A 140 -3.62 4.03 -9.53
C GLY A 140 -2.18 3.86 -10.02
N THR A 141 -1.23 3.87 -9.08
CA THR A 141 0.19 3.68 -9.40
C THR A 141 0.51 2.21 -9.70
N ALA A 142 -0.15 1.25 -9.05
CA ALA A 142 0.01 -0.18 -9.32
C ALA A 142 -0.33 -0.51 -10.78
N ARG A 143 -1.45 0.01 -11.31
CA ARG A 143 -1.80 -0.20 -12.73
C ARG A 143 -0.74 0.33 -13.68
N ALA A 144 -0.23 1.53 -13.41
CA ALA A 144 0.83 2.15 -14.22
C ALA A 144 2.12 1.32 -14.24
N ILE A 145 2.52 0.83 -13.07
CA ILE A 145 3.70 -0.01 -12.89
C ILE A 145 3.47 -1.38 -13.56
N ALA A 146 2.32 -2.00 -13.33
CA ALA A 146 1.96 -3.29 -13.93
C ALA A 146 2.02 -3.23 -15.46
N ASP A 147 1.48 -2.18 -16.08
CA ASP A 147 1.52 -2.00 -17.52
C ASP A 147 2.96 -1.85 -18.05
N ALA A 148 3.84 -1.15 -17.32
CA ALA A 148 5.24 -1.02 -17.69
C ALA A 148 5.99 -2.36 -17.59
N PHE A 149 5.79 -3.11 -16.49
CA PHE A 149 6.43 -4.42 -16.32
C PHE A 149 5.90 -5.46 -17.31
N ALA A 150 4.59 -5.46 -17.60
CA ALA A 150 3.99 -6.35 -18.60
C ALA A 150 4.48 -6.09 -20.04
N ALA A 151 4.96 -4.88 -20.33
CA ALA A 151 5.50 -4.52 -21.65
C ALA A 151 6.98 -4.91 -21.83
N ASP A 152 7.70 -5.21 -20.74
CA ASP A 152 9.12 -5.61 -20.79
C ASP A 152 9.24 -7.11 -21.06
N THR A 153 9.94 -7.46 -22.14
CA THR A 153 10.06 -8.87 -22.60
C THR A 153 10.95 -9.74 -21.73
N ASP A 154 11.78 -9.15 -20.86
CA ASP A 154 12.61 -9.89 -19.90
C ASP A 154 11.86 -10.19 -18.59
N VAL A 155 10.67 -9.58 -18.37
CA VAL A 155 9.78 -9.90 -17.26
C VAL A 155 8.89 -11.08 -17.65
N THR A 156 9.03 -12.19 -16.95
CA THR A 156 8.26 -13.42 -17.22
C THR A 156 6.91 -13.38 -16.50
N SER A 157 6.91 -12.95 -15.24
CA SER A 157 5.72 -12.76 -14.43
C SER A 157 5.97 -11.70 -13.36
N TYR A 158 4.88 -11.20 -12.75
CA TYR A 158 5.00 -10.30 -11.60
C TYR A 158 3.89 -10.53 -10.59
N VAL A 159 4.23 -10.27 -9.32
CA VAL A 159 3.28 -10.14 -8.20
C VAL A 159 3.30 -8.67 -7.76
N ILE A 160 2.18 -7.97 -7.88
CA ILE A 160 2.08 -6.54 -7.58
C ILE A 160 0.99 -6.23 -6.58
N THR A 161 1.30 -5.38 -5.60
CA THR A 161 0.36 -4.92 -4.58
C THR A 161 -0.39 -3.67 -5.00
N GLY A 162 -1.43 -3.31 -4.24
CA GLY A 162 -2.19 -2.07 -4.38
C GLY A 162 -2.96 -1.76 -3.10
N GLN A 163 -3.70 -0.66 -3.08
CA GLN A 163 -4.71 -0.31 -2.09
C GLN A 163 -5.73 0.64 -2.69
N ASP A 164 -6.87 0.78 -2.04
CA ASP A 164 -8.04 1.62 -2.31
C ASP A 164 -9.20 0.88 -2.95
N ALA A 165 -9.01 -0.31 -3.52
CA ALA A 165 -10.01 -1.08 -4.25
C ALA A 165 -10.73 -0.22 -5.31
N GLU A 166 -9.95 0.54 -6.11
CA GLU A 166 -10.50 1.32 -7.22
C GLU A 166 -11.14 0.38 -8.25
N ILE A 167 -12.27 0.78 -8.85
CA ILE A 167 -13.01 -0.02 -9.84
C ILE A 167 -12.08 -0.57 -10.92
N ALA A 168 -11.20 0.28 -11.48
CA ALA A 168 -10.27 -0.13 -12.52
C ALA A 168 -9.25 -1.17 -12.02
N SER A 169 -8.83 -1.12 -10.76
CA SER A 169 -7.91 -2.09 -10.17
C SER A 169 -8.59 -3.39 -9.79
N VAL A 170 -9.83 -3.33 -9.31
CA VAL A 170 -10.65 -4.54 -9.12
C VAL A 170 -10.80 -5.27 -10.46
N GLN A 171 -11.05 -4.56 -11.58
CA GLN A 171 -11.06 -5.17 -12.91
C GLN A 171 -9.68 -5.73 -13.29
N TYR A 172 -8.57 -5.04 -12.97
CA TYR A 172 -7.21 -5.56 -13.21
C TYR A 172 -6.92 -6.83 -12.41
N ILE A 173 -7.46 -6.96 -11.19
CA ILE A 173 -7.34 -8.19 -10.41
C ILE A 173 -8.15 -9.32 -11.08
N ILE A 174 -9.36 -9.06 -11.54
CA ILE A 174 -10.19 -10.02 -12.29
C ILE A 174 -9.45 -10.49 -13.56
N ASP A 175 -8.83 -9.56 -14.28
CA ASP A 175 -8.08 -9.84 -15.52
C ASP A 175 -6.71 -10.48 -15.27
N GLY A 176 -6.25 -10.58 -14.01
CA GLY A 176 -4.93 -11.12 -13.67
C GLY A 176 -3.77 -10.15 -13.94
N LYS A 177 -4.03 -8.85 -14.07
CA LYS A 177 -3.02 -7.79 -14.33
C LYS A 177 -2.53 -7.09 -13.06
N GLN A 178 -3.27 -7.20 -11.96
CA GLN A 178 -2.88 -6.79 -10.62
C GLN A 178 -3.13 -7.96 -9.68
N SER A 179 -2.25 -8.17 -8.70
CA SER A 179 -2.36 -9.38 -7.86
C SER A 179 -3.33 -9.19 -6.71
N MET A 180 -3.29 -8.03 -6.07
CA MET A 180 -4.13 -7.72 -4.91
C MET A 180 -4.36 -6.23 -4.75
N THR A 181 -5.35 -5.89 -3.95
CA THR A 181 -5.55 -4.55 -3.39
C THR A 181 -5.87 -4.63 -1.91
N VAL A 182 -5.68 -3.55 -1.17
CA VAL A 182 -6.18 -3.42 0.20
C VAL A 182 -7.44 -2.56 0.19
N LEU A 183 -8.57 -3.18 0.49
CA LEU A 183 -9.84 -2.48 0.64
C LEU A 183 -9.84 -1.67 1.94
N LYS A 184 -10.09 -0.39 1.79
CA LYS A 184 -10.39 0.57 2.86
C LYS A 184 -11.85 0.99 2.72
N ASP A 185 -12.75 0.35 3.46
CA ASP A 185 -14.18 0.60 3.31
C ASP A 185 -14.56 2.00 3.80
N VAL A 186 -14.67 2.93 2.86
CA VAL A 186 -14.98 4.33 3.14
C VAL A 186 -16.35 4.52 3.79
N ARG A 187 -17.27 3.56 3.66
CA ARG A 187 -18.59 3.61 4.33
C ARG A 187 -18.44 3.54 5.84
N VAL A 188 -17.52 2.67 6.33
CA VAL A 188 -17.19 2.54 7.75
C VAL A 188 -16.52 3.83 8.24
N LEU A 189 -15.51 4.33 7.50
CA LEU A 189 -14.77 5.51 7.90
C LEU A 189 -15.68 6.76 8.00
N VAL A 190 -16.59 6.96 7.04
CA VAL A 190 -17.58 8.05 7.07
C VAL A 190 -18.50 7.92 8.28
N ALA A 191 -19.00 6.71 8.55
CA ALA A 191 -19.85 6.46 9.72
C ALA A 191 -19.12 6.79 11.03
N ASP A 192 -17.84 6.40 11.16
CA ASP A 192 -17.03 6.68 12.35
C ASP A 192 -16.72 8.18 12.49
N ALA A 193 -16.49 8.89 11.37
CA ALA A 193 -16.32 10.34 11.38
C ALA A 193 -17.58 11.08 11.87
N ILE A 194 -18.77 10.67 11.39
CA ILE A 194 -20.03 11.25 11.82
C ILE A 194 -20.28 10.96 13.29
N LYS A 195 -20.05 9.74 13.77
CA LYS A 195 -20.19 9.38 15.19
C LYS A 195 -19.28 10.23 16.06
N ALA A 196 -17.99 10.36 15.69
CA ALA A 196 -17.03 11.19 16.43
C ALA A 196 -17.50 12.66 16.50
N ALA A 197 -17.98 13.21 15.37
CA ALA A 197 -18.51 14.58 15.32
C ALA A 197 -19.71 14.78 16.24
N VAL A 198 -20.68 13.85 16.26
CA VAL A 198 -21.86 13.90 17.14
C VAL A 198 -21.43 13.88 18.61
N ILE A 199 -20.53 12.96 18.99
CA ILE A 199 -20.02 12.86 20.38
C ILE A 199 -19.39 14.18 20.82
N PHE A 200 -18.54 14.81 19.99
CA PHE A 200 -17.96 16.13 20.30
C PHE A 200 -19.02 17.22 20.45
N LEU A 201 -20.04 17.27 19.58
CA LEU A 201 -21.12 18.24 19.66
C LEU A 201 -21.96 18.08 20.93
N GLU A 202 -22.07 16.87 21.46
CA GLU A 202 -22.74 16.55 22.72
C GLU A 202 -21.85 16.77 23.95
N GLY A 203 -20.61 17.26 23.75
CA GLY A 203 -19.64 17.53 24.82
C GLY A 203 -18.93 16.27 25.35
N GLY A 204 -19.05 15.15 24.64
CA GLY A 204 -18.37 13.89 24.95
C GLY A 204 -16.97 13.78 24.32
N THR A 205 -16.32 12.66 24.55
CA THR A 205 -15.02 12.30 23.96
C THR A 205 -15.18 10.98 23.20
N PRO A 206 -14.85 10.92 21.89
CA PRO A 206 -14.89 9.68 21.13
C PRO A 206 -13.93 8.63 21.69
N GLU A 207 -14.29 7.35 21.55
CA GLU A 207 -13.42 6.23 21.92
C GLU A 207 -12.13 6.26 21.09
N ALA A 208 -10.99 6.09 21.75
CA ALA A 208 -9.68 5.93 21.12
C ALA A 208 -9.03 4.62 21.56
N THR A 209 -8.43 3.90 20.64
CA THR A 209 -7.69 2.65 20.87
C THR A 209 -6.18 2.83 20.72
N THR A 210 -5.76 3.94 20.12
CA THR A 210 -4.35 4.30 19.90
C THR A 210 -4.19 5.82 19.77
N THR A 211 -2.95 6.26 19.60
CA THR A 211 -2.59 7.64 19.27
C THR A 211 -1.63 7.69 18.09
N TYR A 212 -1.63 8.82 17.39
CA TYR A 212 -0.67 9.13 16.33
C TYR A 212 0.03 10.44 16.65
N ASN A 213 1.35 10.39 16.75
CA ASN A 213 2.15 11.61 16.97
C ASN A 213 2.14 12.46 15.70
N ASN A 214 1.71 13.73 15.84
CA ASN A 214 1.63 14.67 14.74
C ASN A 214 2.80 15.67 14.67
N GLY A 215 3.85 15.43 15.46
CA GLY A 215 5.00 16.29 15.59
C GLY A 215 4.94 17.21 16.82
N VAL A 216 3.74 17.44 17.38
CA VAL A 216 3.52 18.33 18.55
C VAL A 216 2.78 17.58 19.67
N ILE A 217 1.75 16.83 19.34
CA ILE A 217 0.93 16.06 20.29
C ILE A 217 0.66 14.65 19.79
N ASP A 218 0.28 13.76 20.71
CA ASP A 218 -0.25 12.44 20.40
C ASP A 218 -1.77 12.55 20.21
N VAL A 219 -2.22 12.50 18.95
CA VAL A 219 -3.63 12.65 18.57
C VAL A 219 -4.36 11.32 18.77
N PRO A 220 -5.44 11.28 19.60
CA PRO A 220 -6.25 10.07 19.79
C PRO A 220 -6.89 9.59 18.50
N ALA A 221 -6.96 8.28 18.29
CA ALA A 221 -7.56 7.66 17.12
C ALA A 221 -8.17 6.30 17.44
N LYS A 222 -9.15 5.89 16.64
CA LYS A 222 -9.65 4.53 16.52
C LYS A 222 -9.61 4.15 15.05
N PRO A 223 -8.49 3.55 14.56
CA PRO A 223 -8.34 3.20 13.17
C PRO A 223 -9.35 2.13 12.74
N SER A 224 -9.98 2.32 11.58
CA SER A 224 -10.84 1.32 10.95
C SER A 224 -9.98 0.21 10.31
N GLU A 225 -10.48 -1.03 10.37
CA GLU A 225 -9.81 -2.19 9.80
C GLU A 225 -9.72 -2.09 8.27
N VAL A 226 -8.76 -2.84 7.70
CA VAL A 226 -8.53 -2.97 6.27
C VAL A 226 -8.58 -4.43 5.85
N ILE A 227 -8.93 -4.70 4.60
CA ILE A 227 -9.11 -6.06 4.09
C ILE A 227 -8.19 -6.26 2.87
N SER A 228 -7.33 -7.28 2.92
CA SER A 228 -6.57 -7.72 1.74
C SER A 228 -7.53 -8.43 0.78
N VAL A 229 -7.55 -8.00 -0.48
CA VAL A 229 -8.44 -8.52 -1.52
C VAL A 229 -7.62 -8.99 -2.71
N ASP A 230 -7.82 -10.22 -3.11
CA ASP A 230 -7.27 -10.80 -4.32
C ASP A 230 -8.36 -11.61 -5.07
N ARG A 231 -7.97 -12.36 -6.10
CA ARG A 231 -8.92 -13.17 -6.89
C ARG A 231 -9.69 -14.20 -6.07
N THR A 232 -9.16 -14.65 -4.93
CA THR A 232 -9.75 -15.74 -4.13
C THR A 232 -10.91 -15.28 -3.26
N ASN A 233 -10.90 -14.01 -2.82
CA ASN A 233 -11.91 -13.45 -1.92
C ASN A 233 -12.63 -12.20 -2.49
N LEU A 234 -12.33 -11.80 -3.73
CA LEU A 234 -12.89 -10.59 -4.35
C LEU A 234 -14.43 -10.60 -4.36
N ILE A 235 -15.06 -11.72 -4.67
CA ILE A 235 -16.53 -11.81 -4.69
C ILE A 235 -17.09 -11.49 -3.30
N GLU A 236 -16.58 -12.12 -2.25
CA GLU A 236 -17.03 -11.90 -0.88
C GLU A 236 -16.76 -10.44 -0.43
N ALA A 237 -15.50 -9.99 -0.60
CA ALA A 237 -15.05 -8.72 -0.04
C ALA A 237 -15.61 -7.49 -0.79
N ILE A 238 -15.88 -7.61 -2.09
CA ILE A 238 -16.26 -6.47 -2.93
C ILE A 238 -17.73 -6.55 -3.35
N ILE A 239 -18.20 -7.71 -3.81
CA ILE A 239 -19.54 -7.83 -4.39
C ILE A 239 -20.58 -8.16 -3.31
N ASP A 240 -20.38 -9.25 -2.56
CA ASP A 240 -21.33 -9.70 -1.54
C ASP A 240 -21.43 -8.71 -0.37
N SER A 241 -20.34 -8.00 -0.06
CA SER A 241 -20.33 -6.90 0.90
C SER A 241 -21.15 -5.67 0.44
N GLY A 242 -21.51 -5.60 -0.84
CA GLY A 242 -22.17 -4.45 -1.45
C GLY A 242 -21.29 -3.21 -1.58
N TYR A 243 -19.96 -3.38 -1.57
CA TYR A 243 -19.04 -2.26 -1.84
C TYR A 243 -19.16 -1.79 -3.28
N TYR A 244 -19.17 -2.74 -4.23
CA TYR A 244 -19.53 -2.54 -5.63
C TYR A 244 -20.58 -3.56 -6.06
N THR A 245 -21.24 -3.31 -7.21
CA THR A 245 -22.19 -4.23 -7.82
C THR A 245 -21.54 -5.02 -8.96
N ALA A 246 -22.00 -6.26 -9.17
CA ALA A 246 -21.42 -7.16 -10.15
C ALA A 246 -21.45 -6.64 -11.60
N ASP A 247 -22.44 -5.83 -11.95
CA ASP A 247 -22.60 -5.23 -13.29
C ASP A 247 -21.54 -4.18 -13.63
N GLN A 248 -20.75 -3.73 -12.64
CA GLN A 248 -19.61 -2.84 -12.85
C GLN A 248 -18.37 -3.55 -13.40
N PHE A 249 -18.37 -4.90 -13.44
CA PHE A 249 -17.21 -5.70 -13.80
C PHE A 249 -17.54 -6.74 -14.87
N THR A 250 -16.50 -7.17 -15.59
CA THR A 250 -16.56 -8.27 -16.54
C THR A 250 -15.66 -9.41 -16.08
N GLY A 251 -16.03 -10.66 -16.43
CA GLY A 251 -15.18 -11.82 -16.14
C GLY A 251 -15.23 -12.32 -14.69
N LEU A 252 -16.18 -11.89 -13.86
CA LEU A 252 -16.35 -12.37 -12.48
C LEU A 252 -16.59 -13.89 -12.43
N GLU A 253 -17.20 -14.47 -13.46
CA GLU A 253 -17.43 -15.91 -13.60
C GLU A 253 -16.13 -16.72 -13.67
N ASN A 254 -15.00 -16.09 -13.97
CA ASN A 254 -13.66 -16.71 -14.05
C ASN A 254 -12.92 -16.75 -12.69
N LEU A 255 -13.53 -16.22 -11.62
CA LEU A 255 -12.96 -16.18 -10.27
C LEU A 255 -13.35 -17.39 -9.39
N LYS A 256 -13.97 -18.42 -9.98
CA LYS A 256 -14.47 -19.62 -9.27
C LYS A 256 -13.40 -20.69 -9.15
#